data_fe5d020e27958464231eebf1a0a39eba
#
_entry.id   fe5d020e27958464231eebf1a0a39eba
#
_cell.length_a   1.000
_cell.length_b   1.000
_cell.length_c   1.000
_cell.angle_alpha   90.00
_cell.angle_beta   90.00
_cell.angle_gamma   90.00
#
_symmetry.space_group_name_H-M   'P 1'
#
loop_
_entity.id
_entity.type
_entity.pdbx_description
1 polymer ?
#
loop_
_entity_poly.entity_id
_entity_poly.type
_entity_poly.pdbx_seq_one_letter_code
_entity_poly.pdbx_strand_id
1 'polypeptide(L)'
;MSPRRPLSLAIAAGLFLSPAAFAGTQLLRFPDVCGDKVVFTYAGDLWTASTSGGTAARLTAGPGLEQSARFSPDCKTIAFTGEYGGDDQVYVIPAQGGEPKQLTFYPSKGPLPQRWGFDSQVYGWTPDGKSVLFRSYQDSINEGNPHLYTVSTDGGEPVMLPMPTAGVGRYSPDGSQIVYSPKFRDFRT
;
A
#
# COMPACT_ATOMS: atom_id res chain seq x y z
N MET A 1 -58.75 -12.04 -62.10
CA MET A 1 -57.83 -12.83 -61.28
C MET A 1 -56.53 -12.04 -61.19
N SER A 2 -56.25 -11.36 -60.05
CA SER A 2 -55.07 -10.56 -59.87
C SER A 2 -54.10 -11.31 -58.94
N PRO A 3 -52.80 -11.45 -59.28
CA PRO A 3 -51.88 -12.17 -58.44
C PRO A 3 -51.43 -11.32 -57.21
N ARG A 4 -51.61 -11.87 -56.02
CA ARG A 4 -51.11 -11.30 -54.76
C ARG A 4 -49.60 -11.50 -54.67
N ARG A 5 -48.83 -10.41 -54.54
CA ARG A 5 -47.40 -10.43 -54.26
C ARG A 5 -47.16 -10.68 -52.74
N PRO A 6 -46.21 -11.56 -52.38
CA PRO A 6 -45.87 -11.73 -50.96
C PRO A 6 -45.04 -10.55 -50.45
N LEU A 7 -45.41 -10.08 -49.27
CA LEU A 7 -44.71 -9.02 -48.52
C LEU A 7 -43.54 -9.70 -47.77
N SER A 8 -42.31 -9.46 -48.20
CA SER A 8 -41.12 -9.93 -47.49
C SER A 8 -40.83 -9.01 -46.31
N LEU A 9 -41.00 -9.52 -45.12
CA LEU A 9 -40.67 -8.85 -43.86
C LEU A 9 -39.15 -9.00 -43.61
N ALA A 10 -38.38 -7.93 -43.82
CA ALA A 10 -36.96 -7.90 -43.50
C ALA A 10 -36.84 -7.58 -41.98
N ILE A 11 -36.41 -8.55 -41.18
CA ILE A 11 -36.05 -8.38 -39.78
C ILE A 11 -34.64 -7.81 -39.73
N ALA A 12 -34.53 -6.51 -39.43
CA ALA A 12 -33.24 -5.88 -39.14
C ALA A 12 -32.81 -6.27 -37.71
N ALA A 13 -31.85 -7.17 -37.60
CA ALA A 13 -31.19 -7.52 -36.34
C ALA A 13 -30.27 -6.35 -35.94
N GLY A 14 -30.74 -5.45 -35.05
CA GLY A 14 -29.94 -4.42 -34.45
C GLY A 14 -28.94 -5.04 -33.49
N LEU A 15 -27.65 -4.99 -33.81
CA LEU A 15 -26.56 -5.26 -32.87
C LEU A 15 -26.55 -4.13 -31.83
N PHE A 16 -27.10 -4.42 -30.64
CA PHE A 16 -26.88 -3.57 -29.47
C PHE A 16 -25.43 -3.79 -28.99
N LEU A 17 -24.52 -2.93 -29.44
CA LEU A 17 -23.22 -2.74 -28.79
C LEU A 17 -23.49 -2.09 -27.42
N SER A 18 -23.57 -2.91 -26.38
CA SER A 18 -23.57 -2.40 -25.01
C SER A 18 -22.24 -1.66 -24.79
N PRO A 19 -22.26 -0.38 -24.41
CA PRO A 19 -21.04 0.28 -23.99
C PRO A 19 -20.49 -0.49 -22.79
N ALA A 20 -19.25 -0.96 -22.87
CA ALA A 20 -18.53 -1.51 -21.73
C ALA A 20 -18.50 -0.39 -20.66
N ALA A 21 -19.30 -0.58 -19.62
CA ALA A 21 -19.25 0.32 -18.46
C ALA A 21 -17.86 0.14 -17.85
N PHE A 22 -16.96 1.10 -18.08
CA PHE A 22 -15.76 1.22 -17.28
C PHE A 22 -16.21 1.58 -15.87
N ALA A 23 -16.36 0.59 -15.02
CA ALA A 23 -16.49 0.80 -13.59
C ALA A 23 -15.16 1.40 -13.13
N GLY A 24 -15.07 2.71 -13.08
CA GLY A 24 -13.92 3.42 -12.53
C GLY A 24 -13.82 3.04 -11.05
N THR A 25 -12.87 2.19 -10.71
CA THR A 25 -12.56 1.82 -9.32
C THR A 25 -11.89 3.03 -8.66
N GLN A 26 -12.67 3.88 -8.01
CA GLN A 26 -12.19 5.11 -7.36
C GLN A 26 -11.56 4.87 -5.98
N LEU A 27 -11.39 3.62 -5.54
CA LEU A 27 -10.97 3.26 -4.18
C LEU A 27 -9.57 2.64 -4.09
N LEU A 28 -8.75 2.75 -5.13
CA LEU A 28 -7.35 2.32 -5.11
C LEU A 28 -6.53 3.31 -4.28
N ARG A 29 -5.75 2.80 -3.32
CA ARG A 29 -4.96 3.63 -2.40
C ARG A 29 -3.51 3.15 -2.35
N PHE A 30 -2.60 4.04 -1.99
CA PHE A 30 -1.19 3.77 -1.70
C PHE A 30 -0.46 2.99 -2.80
N PRO A 31 -0.54 3.42 -4.08
CA PRO A 31 0.14 2.71 -5.14
C PRO A 31 1.65 2.83 -5.01
N ASP A 32 2.34 1.77 -5.40
CA ASP A 32 3.79 1.76 -5.63
C ASP A 32 4.10 0.94 -6.88
N VAL A 33 5.18 1.31 -7.58
CA VAL A 33 5.53 0.73 -8.89
C VAL A 33 6.96 0.26 -8.87
N CYS A 34 7.20 -0.95 -9.39
CA CYS A 34 8.53 -1.47 -9.64
C CYS A 34 8.56 -2.28 -10.94
N GLY A 35 9.37 -1.85 -11.90
CA GLY A 35 9.41 -2.44 -13.23
C GLY A 35 8.04 -2.35 -13.92
N ASP A 36 7.51 -3.49 -14.31
CA ASP A 36 6.22 -3.65 -14.97
C ASP A 36 5.04 -3.94 -14.01
N LYS A 37 5.28 -3.86 -12.70
CA LYS A 37 4.29 -4.17 -11.67
C LYS A 37 3.87 -2.95 -10.88
N VAL A 38 2.59 -2.90 -10.52
CA VAL A 38 2.05 -1.99 -9.53
C VAL A 38 1.46 -2.79 -8.38
N VAL A 39 1.70 -2.35 -7.15
CA VAL A 39 1.00 -2.81 -5.95
C VAL A 39 0.12 -1.67 -5.43
N PHE A 40 -1.05 -1.99 -4.91
CA PHE A 40 -1.98 -1.01 -4.33
C PHE A 40 -2.88 -1.69 -3.30
N THR A 41 -3.50 -0.87 -2.45
CA THR A 41 -4.53 -1.32 -1.52
C THR A 41 -5.91 -1.15 -2.14
N TYR A 42 -6.73 -2.20 -2.11
CA TYR A 42 -8.14 -2.16 -2.47
C TYR A 42 -8.95 -3.06 -1.54
N ALA A 43 -10.06 -2.51 -1.02
CA ALA A 43 -10.97 -3.21 -0.09
C ALA A 43 -10.29 -3.80 1.16
N GLY A 44 -9.21 -3.17 1.64
CA GLY A 44 -8.49 -3.61 2.84
C GLY A 44 -7.29 -4.50 2.57
N ASP A 45 -7.15 -5.05 1.36
CA ASP A 45 -6.08 -5.97 0.98
C ASP A 45 -5.09 -5.34 -0.01
N LEU A 46 -3.94 -6.00 -0.16
CA LEU A 46 -2.98 -5.70 -1.21
C LEU A 46 -3.32 -6.44 -2.50
N TRP A 47 -3.19 -5.72 -3.60
CA TRP A 47 -3.40 -6.20 -4.96
C TRP A 47 -2.22 -5.83 -5.84
N THR A 48 -1.95 -6.66 -6.82
CA THR A 48 -0.93 -6.40 -7.84
C THR A 48 -1.54 -6.44 -9.24
N ALA A 49 -0.99 -5.64 -10.13
CA ALA A 49 -1.35 -5.63 -11.55
C ALA A 49 -0.12 -5.29 -12.40
N SER A 50 -0.21 -5.53 -13.71
CA SER A 50 0.77 -5.03 -14.65
C SER A 50 0.54 -3.54 -14.95
N THR A 51 1.61 -2.78 -15.12
CA THR A 51 1.55 -1.37 -15.57
C THR A 51 1.02 -1.24 -17.01
N SER A 52 1.09 -2.33 -17.79
CA SER A 52 0.51 -2.39 -19.13
C SER A 52 -1.01 -2.65 -19.15
N GLY A 53 -1.62 -2.81 -17.97
CA GLY A 53 -3.04 -3.12 -17.81
C GLY A 53 -3.32 -4.61 -17.65
N GLY A 54 -4.60 -4.97 -17.64
CA GLY A 54 -5.06 -6.33 -17.43
C GLY A 54 -5.83 -6.50 -16.12
N THR A 55 -5.95 -7.74 -15.66
CA THR A 55 -6.66 -8.09 -14.42
C THR A 55 -5.71 -8.00 -13.23
N ALA A 56 -6.12 -7.29 -12.18
CA ALA A 56 -5.40 -7.29 -10.91
C ALA A 56 -5.57 -8.63 -10.18
N ALA A 57 -4.49 -9.09 -9.54
CA ALA A 57 -4.49 -10.25 -8.68
C ALA A 57 -4.43 -9.81 -7.20
N ARG A 58 -5.25 -10.43 -6.35
CA ARG A 58 -5.20 -10.22 -4.91
C ARG A 58 -3.93 -10.88 -4.35
N LEU A 59 -3.12 -10.12 -3.64
CA LEU A 59 -1.84 -10.57 -3.08
C LEU A 59 -2.01 -11.10 -1.66
N THR A 60 -2.85 -10.45 -0.87
CA THR A 60 -3.15 -10.82 0.52
C THR A 60 -4.64 -11.03 0.72
N ALA A 61 -5.02 -11.75 1.80
CA ALA A 61 -6.41 -12.06 2.13
C ALA A 61 -6.59 -12.21 3.65
N GLY A 62 -5.86 -11.42 4.43
CA GLY A 62 -5.90 -11.46 5.91
C GLY A 62 -7.13 -10.75 6.50
N PRO A 63 -7.39 -10.96 7.79
CA PRO A 63 -8.33 -10.14 8.54
C PRO A 63 -7.68 -8.81 8.90
N GLY A 64 -8.18 -7.70 8.64
CA GLY A 64 -7.61 -6.39 8.96
C GLY A 64 -7.22 -5.61 7.72
N LEU A 65 -6.62 -4.45 7.94
CA LEU A 65 -6.22 -3.55 6.88
C LEU A 65 -4.76 -3.76 6.51
N GLU A 66 -4.50 -3.77 5.21
CA GLU A 66 -3.15 -3.77 4.66
C GLU A 66 -2.97 -2.55 3.77
N GLN A 67 -1.87 -1.83 4.00
CA GLN A 67 -1.70 -0.54 3.36
C GLN A 67 -0.25 -0.09 3.29
N SER A 68 -0.02 1.03 2.59
CA SER A 68 1.31 1.64 2.46
C SER A 68 2.36 0.69 1.89
N ALA A 69 1.94 -0.20 0.98
CA ALA A 69 2.82 -1.16 0.34
C ALA A 69 3.95 -0.48 -0.43
N ARG A 70 5.17 -1.03 -0.34
CA ARG A 70 6.37 -0.55 -1.03
C ARG A 70 7.21 -1.72 -1.51
N PHE A 71 7.54 -1.73 -2.78
CA PHE A 71 8.48 -2.68 -3.34
C PHE A 71 9.89 -2.47 -2.80
N SER A 72 10.60 -3.56 -2.56
CA SER A 72 12.05 -3.54 -2.36
C SER A 72 12.77 -3.04 -3.62
N PRO A 73 14.02 -2.53 -3.50
CA PRO A 73 14.77 -2.03 -4.66
C PRO A 73 14.95 -3.06 -5.78
N ASP A 74 14.96 -4.35 -5.46
CA ASP A 74 15.08 -5.46 -6.41
C ASP A 74 13.72 -5.99 -6.93
N CYS A 75 12.60 -5.36 -6.53
CA CYS A 75 11.23 -5.72 -6.89
C CYS A 75 10.76 -7.12 -6.45
N LYS A 76 11.50 -7.81 -5.59
CA LYS A 76 11.18 -9.20 -5.20
C LYS A 76 10.33 -9.30 -3.95
N THR A 77 10.35 -8.26 -3.11
CA THR A 77 9.65 -8.23 -1.83
C THR A 77 8.81 -6.95 -1.73
N ILE A 78 7.71 -7.01 -1.01
CA ILE A 78 6.86 -5.86 -0.71
C ILE A 78 6.81 -5.72 0.81
N ALA A 79 7.16 -4.54 1.32
CA ALA A 79 6.92 -4.15 2.71
C ALA A 79 5.58 -3.42 2.80
N PHE A 80 4.84 -3.63 3.88
CA PHE A 80 3.55 -2.99 4.09
C PHE A 80 3.20 -2.87 5.58
N THR A 81 2.25 -2.01 5.88
CA THR A 81 1.60 -1.94 7.19
C THR A 81 0.41 -2.87 7.19
N GLY A 82 0.33 -3.79 8.15
CA GLY A 82 -0.76 -4.75 8.31
C GLY A 82 -1.30 -4.79 9.73
N GLU A 83 -2.58 -5.13 9.88
CA GLU A 83 -3.31 -5.13 11.14
C GLU A 83 -3.81 -6.54 11.50
N TYR A 84 -2.98 -7.57 11.32
CA TYR A 84 -3.41 -8.97 11.53
C TYR A 84 -3.68 -9.35 12.99
N GLY A 85 -3.00 -8.71 13.93
CA GLY A 85 -3.16 -8.91 15.37
C GLY A 85 -3.99 -7.83 16.08
N GLY A 86 -4.61 -6.92 15.34
CA GLY A 86 -5.34 -5.78 15.89
C GLY A 86 -4.47 -4.52 16.08
N ASP A 87 -3.16 -4.63 15.84
CA ASP A 87 -2.19 -3.53 15.90
C ASP A 87 -1.52 -3.31 14.54
N ASP A 88 -1.25 -2.05 14.20
CA ASP A 88 -0.50 -1.67 13.01
C ASP A 88 0.96 -2.09 13.14
N GLN A 89 1.38 -3.09 12.38
CA GLN A 89 2.75 -3.61 12.38
C GLN A 89 3.36 -3.58 10.97
N VAL A 90 4.67 -3.69 10.91
CA VAL A 90 5.42 -3.80 9.65
C VAL A 90 5.54 -5.26 9.25
N TYR A 91 5.16 -5.55 8.01
CA TYR A 91 5.23 -6.86 7.39
C TYR A 91 6.01 -6.81 6.09
N VAL A 92 6.52 -7.96 5.67
CA VAL A 92 7.05 -8.19 4.32
C VAL A 92 6.42 -9.43 3.71
N ILE A 93 6.24 -9.42 2.38
CA ILE A 93 5.71 -10.54 1.61
C ILE A 93 6.46 -10.64 0.28
N PRO A 94 6.71 -11.84 -0.28
CA PRO A 94 7.23 -11.95 -1.64
C PRO A 94 6.31 -11.25 -2.65
N ALA A 95 6.87 -10.55 -3.64
CA ALA A 95 6.09 -9.79 -4.63
C ALA A 95 5.19 -10.67 -5.53
N GLN A 96 5.40 -11.99 -5.53
CA GLN A 96 4.59 -12.99 -6.20
C GLN A 96 3.52 -13.62 -5.31
N GLY A 97 3.43 -13.19 -4.05
CA GLY A 97 2.54 -13.75 -3.04
C GLY A 97 3.23 -14.77 -2.14
N GLY A 98 2.55 -15.18 -1.10
CA GLY A 98 3.03 -16.11 -0.08
C GLY A 98 2.54 -15.71 1.30
N GLU A 99 3.19 -16.23 2.33
CA GLU A 99 2.86 -15.93 3.73
C GLU A 99 3.55 -14.61 4.15
N PRO A 100 2.82 -13.63 4.68
CA PRO A 100 3.42 -12.42 5.24
C PRO A 100 4.27 -12.72 6.47
N LYS A 101 5.48 -12.15 6.52
CA LYS A 101 6.38 -12.19 7.68
C LYS A 101 6.27 -10.88 8.45
N GLN A 102 5.91 -10.96 9.72
CA GLN A 102 5.90 -9.82 10.64
C GLN A 102 7.33 -9.44 11.04
N LEU A 103 7.63 -8.14 11.04
CA LEU A 103 8.94 -7.61 11.41
C LEU A 103 8.92 -6.81 12.72
N THR A 104 7.78 -6.22 13.11
CA THR A 104 7.63 -5.44 14.34
C THR A 104 6.57 -6.06 15.25
N PHE A 105 6.77 -5.94 16.57
CA PHE A 105 5.93 -6.59 17.59
C PHE A 105 5.59 -5.61 18.71
N TYR A 106 5.61 -4.34 18.42
CA TYR A 106 5.31 -3.33 19.43
C TYR A 106 3.80 -3.21 19.61
N PRO A 107 3.28 -3.31 20.84
CA PRO A 107 1.86 -3.15 21.10
C PRO A 107 1.43 -1.72 20.79
N SER A 108 0.37 -1.57 20.05
CA SER A 108 -0.20 -0.26 19.73
C SER A 108 -0.69 0.42 21.02
N LYS A 109 -0.64 1.75 21.03
CA LYS A 109 -1.18 2.55 22.13
C LYS A 109 -2.70 2.69 22.09
N GLY A 110 -3.36 1.82 21.32
CA GLY A 110 -4.79 1.85 21.08
C GLY A 110 -5.14 2.68 19.84
N PRO A 111 -6.42 2.81 19.51
CA PRO A 111 -6.85 3.48 18.28
C PRO A 111 -6.43 4.95 18.30
N LEU A 112 -5.55 5.31 17.38
CA LEU A 112 -5.17 6.70 17.19
C LEU A 112 -6.34 7.50 16.59
N PRO A 113 -6.50 8.79 16.94
CA PRO A 113 -7.41 9.65 16.23
C PRO A 113 -7.12 9.62 14.73
N GLN A 114 -8.14 9.52 13.89
CA GLN A 114 -8.00 9.40 12.42
C GLN A 114 -7.06 10.45 11.79
N ARG A 115 -6.96 11.64 12.39
CA ARG A 115 -6.05 12.72 11.96
C ARG A 115 -4.57 12.41 12.13
N TRP A 116 -4.20 11.40 12.94
CA TRP A 116 -2.81 11.05 13.24
C TRP A 116 -2.31 9.90 12.37
N GLY A 117 -3.23 9.22 11.67
CA GLY A 117 -2.93 8.08 10.81
C GLY A 117 -2.63 6.82 11.62
N PHE A 118 -1.78 5.96 11.07
CA PHE A 118 -1.44 4.65 11.61
C PHE A 118 -0.31 4.75 12.61
N ASP A 119 -0.28 3.84 13.60
CA ASP A 119 0.78 3.77 14.61
C ASP A 119 2.11 3.44 13.96
N SER A 120 2.18 2.37 13.17
CA SER A 120 3.34 2.02 12.36
C SER A 120 3.01 2.13 10.88
N GLN A 121 3.73 2.97 10.14
CA GLN A 121 3.47 3.19 8.71
C GLN A 121 4.74 3.02 7.87
N VAL A 122 4.69 2.09 6.92
CA VAL A 122 5.79 1.85 5.97
C VAL A 122 5.89 3.00 4.98
N TYR A 123 7.14 3.47 4.75
CA TYR A 123 7.44 4.51 3.77
C TYR A 123 8.37 4.03 2.65
N GLY A 124 9.16 3.01 2.87
CA GLY A 124 10.09 2.50 1.87
C GLY A 124 11.10 1.52 2.43
N TRP A 125 12.25 1.50 1.79
CA TRP A 125 13.35 0.60 2.07
C TRP A 125 14.65 1.37 2.19
N THR A 126 15.63 0.77 2.87
CA THR A 126 17.02 1.17 2.69
C THR A 126 17.47 0.84 1.27
N PRO A 127 18.39 1.61 0.67
CA PRO A 127 18.82 1.39 -0.72
C PRO A 127 19.43 0.01 -1.00
N ASP A 128 20.01 -0.63 0.01
CA ASP A 128 20.55 -1.98 -0.05
C ASP A 128 19.46 -3.08 0.03
N GLY A 129 18.20 -2.68 0.26
CA GLY A 129 17.05 -3.58 0.36
C GLY A 129 17.03 -4.46 1.61
N LYS A 130 17.92 -4.24 2.58
CA LYS A 130 18.03 -5.09 3.78
C LYS A 130 17.11 -4.69 4.92
N SER A 131 16.63 -3.45 4.90
CA SER A 131 15.76 -2.94 5.98
C SER A 131 14.59 -2.14 5.42
N VAL A 132 13.48 -2.18 6.16
CA VAL A 132 12.27 -1.41 5.87
C VAL A 132 12.32 -0.10 6.65
N LEU A 133 12.10 1.02 5.97
CA LEU A 133 11.92 2.35 6.57
C LEU A 133 10.44 2.55 6.92
N PHE A 134 10.17 2.87 8.17
CA PHE A 134 8.82 3.12 8.64
C PHE A 134 8.79 4.20 9.71
N ARG A 135 7.62 4.75 9.95
CA ARG A 135 7.34 5.66 11.06
C ARG A 135 6.64 4.89 12.16
N SER A 136 6.97 5.19 13.42
CA SER A 136 6.21 4.70 14.57
C SER A 136 6.13 5.74 15.68
N TYR A 137 5.14 5.54 16.54
CA TYR A 137 4.96 6.29 17.79
C TYR A 137 5.48 5.51 19.00
N GLN A 138 6.15 4.37 18.82
CA GLN A 138 6.53 3.45 19.88
C GLN A 138 7.29 4.10 21.05
N ASP A 139 8.23 5.01 20.78
CA ASP A 139 9.02 5.72 21.79
C ASP A 139 8.50 7.12 22.08
N SER A 140 7.27 7.41 21.67
CA SER A 140 6.67 8.71 21.90
C SER A 140 6.09 8.79 23.31
N ILE A 141 6.65 9.65 24.15
CA ILE A 141 6.12 9.95 25.49
C ILE A 141 4.76 10.66 25.38
N ASN A 142 4.58 11.42 24.33
CA ASN A 142 3.34 12.11 24.01
C ASN A 142 2.84 11.66 22.64
N GLU A 143 1.59 11.26 22.58
CA GLU A 143 0.88 10.95 21.33
C GLU A 143 1.00 12.12 20.37
N GLY A 144 1.71 11.95 19.25
CA GLY A 144 1.90 13.01 18.26
C GLY A 144 3.34 13.32 17.87
N ASN A 145 4.32 12.67 18.49
CA ASN A 145 5.73 12.79 18.16
C ASN A 145 6.28 11.51 17.50
N PRO A 146 5.96 11.23 16.23
CA PRO A 146 6.47 10.04 15.57
C PRO A 146 7.94 10.18 15.24
N HIS A 147 8.63 9.04 15.18
CA HIS A 147 10.01 8.94 14.72
C HIS A 147 10.10 8.00 13.52
N LEU A 148 11.16 8.13 12.75
CA LEU A 148 11.52 7.19 11.70
C LEU A 148 12.43 6.11 12.26
N TYR A 149 12.15 4.89 11.83
CA TYR A 149 12.87 3.67 12.21
C TYR A 149 13.23 2.88 10.97
N THR A 150 14.22 2.03 11.12
CA THR A 150 14.47 0.92 10.20
C THR A 150 14.38 -0.39 10.96
N VAL A 151 13.83 -1.44 10.30
CA VAL A 151 13.83 -2.80 10.81
C VAL A 151 14.37 -3.74 9.75
N SER A 152 15.27 -4.66 10.16
CA SER A 152 15.85 -5.64 9.25
C SER A 152 14.80 -6.62 8.73
N THR A 153 14.92 -7.03 7.47
CA THR A 153 14.09 -8.12 6.91
C THR A 153 14.38 -9.48 7.55
N ASP A 154 15.54 -9.63 8.18
CA ASP A 154 15.87 -10.83 8.96
C ASP A 154 15.15 -10.84 10.31
N GLY A 155 14.68 -9.69 10.78
CA GLY A 155 14.06 -9.46 12.07
C GLY A 155 14.99 -8.74 13.03
N GLY A 156 14.60 -8.65 14.30
CA GLY A 156 15.32 -7.95 15.36
C GLY A 156 14.64 -6.65 15.75
N GLU A 157 15.25 -5.92 16.69
CA GLU A 157 14.70 -4.67 17.20
C GLU A 157 14.78 -3.56 16.15
N PRO A 158 13.73 -2.75 15.99
CA PRO A 158 13.77 -1.55 15.17
C PRO A 158 14.81 -0.55 15.68
N VAL A 159 15.53 0.08 14.75
CA VAL A 159 16.53 1.10 15.04
C VAL A 159 15.95 2.48 14.71
N MET A 160 15.85 3.34 15.71
CA MET A 160 15.43 4.73 15.52
C MET A 160 16.50 5.51 14.77
N LEU A 161 16.10 6.26 13.76
CA LEU A 161 17.02 7.13 13.03
C LEU A 161 17.36 8.38 13.85
N PRO A 162 18.61 8.88 13.80
CA PRO A 162 19.09 10.00 14.62
C PRO A 162 18.59 11.35 14.11
N MET A 163 17.27 11.51 14.08
CA MET A 163 16.64 12.76 13.67
C MET A 163 15.51 13.12 14.65
N PRO A 164 15.11 14.39 14.70
CA PRO A 164 13.97 14.80 15.52
C PRO A 164 12.67 14.14 15.02
N THR A 165 11.56 14.52 15.62
CA THR A 165 10.24 14.03 15.21
C THR A 165 10.04 14.12 13.71
N ALA A 166 9.66 13.04 13.07
CA ALA A 166 9.55 12.93 11.64
C ALA A 166 8.22 12.30 11.20
N GLY A 167 7.62 12.87 10.19
CA GLY A 167 6.47 12.31 9.50
C GLY A 167 6.91 11.34 8.41
N VAL A 168 6.74 11.74 7.16
CA VAL A 168 7.17 10.97 5.98
C VAL A 168 8.69 11.07 5.83
N GLY A 169 9.34 9.99 5.40
CA GLY A 169 10.76 10.00 5.03
C GLY A 169 11.07 9.09 3.86
N ARG A 170 12.13 9.42 3.10
CA ARG A 170 12.65 8.60 2.02
C ARG A 170 14.17 8.73 1.91
N TYR A 171 14.83 7.62 1.66
CA TYR A 171 16.24 7.62 1.28
C TYR A 171 16.42 8.12 -0.16
N SER A 172 17.54 8.79 -0.43
CA SER A 172 18.03 8.98 -1.79
C SER A 172 18.41 7.63 -2.42
N PRO A 173 18.39 7.50 -3.76
CA PRO A 173 18.71 6.24 -4.43
C PRO A 173 20.09 5.67 -4.08
N ASP A 174 21.07 6.54 -3.80
CA ASP A 174 22.43 6.17 -3.39
C ASP A 174 22.58 5.94 -1.88
N GLY A 175 21.53 6.17 -1.09
CA GLY A 175 21.53 6.00 0.36
C GLY A 175 22.29 7.05 1.16
N SER A 176 22.89 8.04 0.51
CA SER A 176 23.73 9.05 1.17
C SER A 176 22.91 10.06 1.96
N GLN A 177 21.64 10.22 1.64
CA GLN A 177 20.75 11.22 2.24
C GLN A 177 19.38 10.62 2.55
N ILE A 178 18.70 11.27 3.49
CA ILE A 178 17.28 11.05 3.75
C ILE A 178 16.56 12.40 3.72
N VAL A 179 15.50 12.46 2.95
CA VAL A 179 14.56 13.58 2.99
C VAL A 179 13.39 13.20 3.89
N TYR A 180 12.99 14.08 4.77
CA TYR A 180 11.88 13.84 5.67
C TYR A 180 11.06 15.10 5.95
N SER A 181 9.81 14.92 6.38
CA SER A 181 8.95 16.00 6.84
C SER A 181 9.07 16.09 8.38
N PRO A 182 9.70 17.14 8.93
CA PRO A 182 9.72 17.32 10.38
C PRO A 182 8.29 17.60 10.88
N LYS A 183 7.93 16.98 12.01
CA LYS A 183 6.69 17.33 12.71
C LYS A 183 7.04 18.20 13.90
N PHE A 184 6.60 19.44 13.84
CA PHE A 184 6.65 20.35 14.98
C PHE A 184 5.30 20.30 15.69
N ARG A 185 5.34 20.12 17.00
CA ARG A 185 4.17 20.29 17.83
C ARG A 185 3.94 21.80 17.99
N ASP A 186 3.03 22.33 17.19
CA ASP A 186 2.56 23.71 17.39
C ASP A 186 1.60 23.71 18.58
N PHE A 187 2.13 24.02 19.77
CA PHE A 187 1.31 24.30 20.95
C PHE A 187 0.68 25.68 20.79
N ARG A 188 -0.27 25.81 19.88
CA ARG A 188 -1.18 26.95 19.96
C ARG A 188 -2.24 26.63 20.99
N THR A 189 -2.02 27.17 22.18
CA THR A 189 -3.01 27.32 23.25
C THR A 189 -4.16 28.18 22.77
#